data_aaa83f4768546513f59d705b72109827
#
_entry.id   aaa83f4768546513f59d705b72109827
#
_cell.length_a   1.000
_cell.length_b   1.000
_cell.length_c   1.000
_cell.angle_alpha   90.00
_cell.angle_beta   90.00
_cell.angle_gamma   90.00
#
_symmetry.space_group_name_H-M   'P 1'
#
loop_
_entity.id
_entity.type
_entity.pdbx_description
1 polymer ?
#
loop_
_entity_poly.entity_id
_entity_poly.type
_entity_poly.pdbx_seq_one_letter_code
_entity_poly.pdbx_strand_id
1 'polypeptide(L)'
;RYEKTLQYFSNCGFICAISDIKGHGENILTTDDLGYFGHEGYKGLVEDVHQFTMFLKREYPNLPLIIVGHSMGSLIVRAYLKKFSNEVNAVVLSGSPSDNQLAAFGKRLIRFMALFRGWNYRSPMIEKMVNGPFEKPFMKEGIVNAWICSDRDVVEEYNKDPLCGVTFTLNGYYA
;
A
#
# COMPACT_ATOMS: atom_id res chain seq x y z
N ARG A 1 11.92 -4.92 -1.70
CA ARG A 1 11.54 -5.34 -0.32
C ARG A 1 11.07 -6.79 -0.25
N TYR A 2 10.25 -7.24 -1.19
CA TYR A 2 9.61 -8.57 -1.11
C TYR A 2 10.39 -9.67 -1.85
N GLU A 3 11.56 -9.39 -2.39
CA GLU A 3 12.35 -10.33 -3.18
C GLU A 3 12.62 -11.65 -2.45
N LYS A 4 13.07 -11.58 -1.19
CA LYS A 4 13.31 -12.78 -0.36
C LYS A 4 12.03 -13.61 -0.15
N THR A 5 10.88 -12.94 0.00
CA THR A 5 9.57 -13.58 0.17
C THR A 5 9.15 -14.28 -1.12
N LEU A 6 9.30 -13.61 -2.26
CA LEU A 6 9.00 -14.19 -3.57
C LEU A 6 9.89 -15.40 -3.86
N GLN A 7 11.19 -15.30 -3.56
CA GLN A 7 12.14 -16.41 -3.72
C GLN A 7 11.76 -17.62 -2.84
N TYR A 8 11.34 -17.36 -1.58
CA TYR A 8 10.89 -18.44 -0.69
C TYR A 8 9.69 -19.18 -1.29
N PHE A 9 8.64 -18.46 -1.72
CA PHE A 9 7.46 -19.09 -2.31
C PHE A 9 7.78 -19.76 -3.66
N SER A 10 8.66 -19.18 -4.47
CA SER A 10 9.12 -19.79 -5.71
C SER A 10 9.81 -21.13 -5.44
N ASN A 11 10.65 -21.22 -4.42
CA ASN A 11 11.30 -22.45 -3.99
C ASN A 11 10.29 -23.50 -3.47
N CYS A 12 9.12 -23.06 -3.01
CA CYS A 12 8.00 -23.93 -2.62
C CYS A 12 7.12 -24.37 -3.81
N GLY A 13 7.51 -24.03 -5.05
CA GLY A 13 6.80 -24.43 -6.27
C GLY A 13 5.70 -23.48 -6.74
N PHE A 14 5.62 -22.27 -6.19
CA PHE A 14 4.69 -21.23 -6.66
C PHE A 14 5.29 -20.39 -7.78
N ILE A 15 4.48 -20.03 -8.77
CA ILE A 15 4.78 -18.90 -9.65
C ILE A 15 4.43 -17.64 -8.89
N CYS A 16 5.42 -16.77 -8.68
CA CYS A 16 5.24 -15.54 -7.92
C CYS A 16 5.33 -14.32 -8.83
N ALA A 17 4.39 -13.41 -8.68
CA ALA A 17 4.36 -12.13 -9.38
C ALA A 17 4.07 -11.01 -8.40
N ILE A 18 4.67 -9.85 -8.63
CA ILE A 18 4.44 -8.63 -7.85
C ILE A 18 4.41 -7.44 -8.80
N SER A 19 3.60 -6.44 -8.49
CA SER A 19 3.59 -5.16 -9.19
C SER A 19 3.72 -4.02 -8.19
N ASP A 20 4.36 -2.94 -8.58
CA ASP A 20 4.34 -1.71 -7.83
C ASP A 20 2.96 -1.08 -7.89
N ILE A 21 2.48 -0.61 -6.75
CA ILE A 21 1.22 0.13 -6.65
C ILE A 21 1.44 1.53 -7.27
N LYS A 22 0.42 2.08 -7.92
CA LYS A 22 0.45 3.45 -8.45
C LYS A 22 0.96 4.43 -7.39
N GLY A 23 1.89 5.30 -7.78
CA GLY A 23 2.56 6.23 -6.87
C GLY A 23 3.62 5.58 -5.97
N HIS A 24 4.11 4.37 -6.31
CA HIS A 24 5.17 3.67 -5.60
C HIS A 24 6.15 3.02 -6.57
N GLY A 25 7.36 2.75 -6.07
CA GLY A 25 8.40 2.01 -6.78
C GLY A 25 8.71 2.60 -8.14
N GLU A 26 8.76 1.77 -9.16
CA GLU A 26 9.00 2.17 -10.55
C GLU A 26 7.73 2.67 -11.26
N ASN A 27 6.56 2.60 -10.61
CA ASN A 27 5.29 3.08 -11.17
C ASN A 27 5.06 4.58 -10.87
N ILE A 28 6.12 5.37 -11.05
CA ILE A 28 6.15 6.83 -10.95
C ILE A 28 6.92 7.40 -12.15
N LEU A 29 6.60 8.61 -12.56
CA LEU A 29 7.36 9.34 -13.58
C LEU A 29 8.40 10.25 -12.94
N THR A 30 8.05 10.83 -11.81
CA THR A 30 8.91 11.72 -11.01
C THR A 30 8.73 11.43 -9.53
N THR A 31 9.67 11.88 -8.70
CA THR A 31 9.55 11.76 -7.23
C THR A 31 8.33 12.49 -6.66
N ASP A 32 7.77 13.44 -7.39
CA ASP A 32 6.55 14.15 -6.99
C ASP A 32 5.29 13.26 -7.09
N ASP A 33 5.36 12.18 -7.87
CA ASP A 33 4.27 11.21 -8.00
C ASP A 33 4.19 10.22 -6.82
N LEU A 34 5.24 10.12 -6.00
CA LEU A 34 5.25 9.22 -4.84
C LEU A 34 4.05 9.50 -3.92
N GLY A 35 3.29 8.46 -3.59
CA GLY A 35 2.11 8.57 -2.73
C GLY A 35 0.93 9.31 -3.34
N TYR A 36 0.91 9.51 -4.66
CA TYR A 36 -0.24 10.01 -5.43
C TYR A 36 -0.92 8.85 -6.17
N PHE A 37 -2.19 8.58 -5.89
CA PHE A 37 -2.90 7.41 -6.42
C PHE A 37 -3.76 7.68 -7.65
N GLY A 38 -3.57 8.83 -8.30
CA GLY A 38 -4.32 9.22 -9.48
C GLY A 38 -5.72 9.75 -9.19
N HIS A 39 -6.40 10.24 -10.21
CA HIS A 39 -7.73 10.85 -10.08
C HIS A 39 -8.79 9.85 -9.61
N GLU A 40 -8.66 8.59 -10.00
CA GLU A 40 -9.60 7.51 -9.63
C GLU A 40 -9.43 7.03 -8.18
N GLY A 41 -8.34 7.42 -7.49
CA GLY A 41 -8.05 7.02 -6.12
C GLY A 41 -8.09 5.50 -5.93
N TYR A 42 -8.74 5.01 -4.87
CA TYR A 42 -8.80 3.57 -4.58
C TYR A 42 -9.45 2.74 -5.71
N LYS A 43 -10.36 3.33 -6.51
CA LYS A 43 -10.99 2.61 -7.63
C LYS A 43 -9.97 2.28 -8.71
N GLY A 44 -9.06 3.21 -9.01
CA GLY A 44 -7.95 2.97 -9.92
C GLY A 44 -7.02 1.87 -9.39
N LEU A 45 -6.69 1.90 -8.09
CA LEU A 45 -5.87 0.84 -7.48
C LEU A 45 -6.53 -0.54 -7.57
N VAL A 46 -7.84 -0.62 -7.39
CA VAL A 46 -8.62 -1.88 -7.54
C VAL A 46 -8.61 -2.35 -8.98
N GLU A 47 -8.74 -1.43 -9.94
CA GLU A 47 -8.70 -1.76 -11.36
C GLU A 47 -7.31 -2.23 -11.81
N ASP A 48 -6.23 -1.60 -11.30
CA ASP A 48 -4.86 -2.03 -11.57
C ASP A 48 -4.65 -3.49 -11.09
N VAL A 49 -5.14 -3.83 -9.88
CA VAL A 49 -5.12 -5.22 -9.38
C VAL A 49 -5.92 -6.15 -10.30
N HIS A 50 -7.10 -5.71 -10.77
CA HIS A 50 -7.92 -6.53 -11.67
C HIS A 50 -7.20 -6.79 -12.99
N GLN A 51 -6.63 -5.78 -13.62
CA GLN A 51 -5.88 -5.93 -14.87
C GLN A 51 -4.68 -6.87 -14.70
N PHE A 52 -3.94 -6.74 -13.59
CA PHE A 52 -2.84 -7.62 -13.27
C PHE A 52 -3.30 -9.07 -13.04
N THR A 53 -4.40 -9.26 -12.33
CA THR A 53 -5.05 -10.57 -12.14
C THR A 53 -5.42 -11.21 -13.48
N MET A 54 -6.07 -10.46 -14.36
CA MET A 54 -6.47 -10.95 -15.69
C MET A 54 -5.27 -11.27 -16.58
N PHE A 55 -4.21 -10.47 -16.49
CA PHE A 55 -2.95 -10.79 -17.16
C PHE A 55 -2.37 -12.13 -16.69
N LEU A 56 -2.27 -12.36 -15.37
CA LEU A 56 -1.75 -13.62 -14.82
C LEU A 56 -2.62 -14.82 -15.19
N LYS A 57 -3.93 -14.70 -15.18
CA LYS A 57 -4.86 -15.77 -15.60
C LYS A 57 -4.72 -16.13 -17.08
N ARG A 58 -4.40 -15.16 -17.92
CA ARG A 58 -4.14 -15.39 -19.34
C ARG A 58 -2.81 -16.11 -19.55
N GLU A 59 -1.77 -15.72 -18.82
CA GLU A 59 -0.44 -16.37 -18.91
C GLU A 59 -0.44 -17.77 -18.29
N TYR A 60 -1.26 -17.99 -17.23
CA TYR A 60 -1.30 -19.24 -16.46
C TYR A 60 -2.74 -19.74 -16.26
N PRO A 61 -3.47 -20.09 -17.34
CA PRO A 61 -4.94 -20.30 -17.30
C PRO A 61 -5.39 -21.49 -16.44
N ASN A 62 -4.50 -22.45 -16.18
CA ASN A 62 -4.84 -23.68 -15.44
C ASN A 62 -4.35 -23.69 -13.98
N LEU A 63 -3.77 -22.58 -13.53
CA LEU A 63 -3.27 -22.49 -12.17
C LEU A 63 -4.24 -21.74 -11.26
N PRO A 64 -4.40 -22.19 -10.00
CA PRO A 64 -5.14 -21.43 -9.01
C PRO A 64 -4.40 -20.12 -8.70
N LEU A 65 -5.15 -19.02 -8.62
CA LEU A 65 -4.62 -17.71 -8.28
C LEU A 65 -4.85 -17.38 -6.82
N ILE A 66 -3.78 -17.02 -6.13
CA ILE A 66 -3.78 -16.58 -4.73
C ILE A 66 -3.29 -15.14 -4.69
N ILE A 67 -4.05 -14.25 -4.07
CA ILE A 67 -3.62 -12.86 -3.86
C ILE A 67 -3.14 -12.69 -2.42
N VAL A 68 -1.96 -12.09 -2.26
CA VAL A 68 -1.41 -11.71 -0.95
C VAL A 68 -1.40 -10.19 -0.84
N GLY A 69 -2.12 -9.65 0.14
CA GLY A 69 -2.16 -8.22 0.45
C GLY A 69 -1.56 -7.93 1.81
N HIS A 70 -0.56 -7.03 1.87
CA HIS A 70 0.05 -6.60 3.12
C HIS A 70 -0.23 -5.13 3.40
N SER A 71 -0.55 -4.78 4.65
CA SER A 71 -0.79 -3.41 5.11
C SER A 71 -1.82 -2.68 4.22
N MET A 72 -1.47 -1.57 3.60
CA MET A 72 -2.31 -0.87 2.62
C MET A 72 -2.77 -1.80 1.48
N GLY A 73 -1.89 -2.69 1.00
CA GLY A 73 -2.26 -3.69 -0.01
C GLY A 73 -3.40 -4.60 0.43
N SER A 74 -3.54 -4.88 1.73
CA SER A 74 -4.67 -5.65 2.26
C SER A 74 -6.00 -4.91 2.14
N LEU A 75 -6.00 -3.57 2.26
CA LEU A 75 -7.19 -2.75 2.05
C LEU A 75 -7.61 -2.74 0.57
N ILE A 76 -6.63 -2.63 -0.33
CA ILE A 76 -6.87 -2.69 -1.78
C ILE A 76 -7.46 -4.05 -2.16
N VAL A 77 -6.88 -5.15 -1.66
CA VAL A 77 -7.39 -6.51 -1.92
C VAL A 77 -8.80 -6.69 -1.35
N ARG A 78 -9.11 -6.19 -0.16
CA ARG A 78 -10.47 -6.21 0.40
C ARG A 78 -11.47 -5.43 -0.47
N ALA A 79 -11.06 -4.28 -1.01
CA ALA A 79 -11.89 -3.51 -1.94
C ALA A 79 -12.07 -4.25 -3.28
N TYR A 80 -11.02 -4.88 -3.79
CA TYR A 80 -11.03 -5.72 -4.98
C TYR A 80 -12.03 -6.88 -4.85
N LEU A 81 -12.01 -7.60 -3.73
CA LEU A 81 -12.88 -8.75 -3.49
C LEU A 81 -14.38 -8.38 -3.50
N LYS A 82 -14.76 -7.15 -3.17
CA LYS A 82 -16.16 -6.71 -3.27
C LYS A 82 -16.71 -6.75 -4.70
N LYS A 83 -15.82 -6.68 -5.70
CA LYS A 83 -16.20 -6.61 -7.11
C LYS A 83 -15.77 -7.85 -7.89
N PHE A 84 -14.63 -8.44 -7.54
CA PHE A 84 -13.95 -9.46 -8.34
C PHE A 84 -13.60 -10.73 -7.56
N SER A 85 -14.36 -11.07 -6.51
CA SER A 85 -14.08 -12.25 -5.66
C SER A 85 -14.04 -13.58 -6.44
N ASN A 86 -14.79 -13.68 -7.54
CA ASN A 86 -14.82 -14.89 -8.38
C ASN A 86 -13.56 -15.09 -9.23
N GLU A 87 -12.67 -14.08 -9.25
CA GLU A 87 -11.45 -14.12 -10.07
C GLU A 87 -10.29 -14.82 -9.36
N VAL A 88 -10.39 -15.07 -8.06
CA VAL A 88 -9.32 -15.63 -7.23
C VAL A 88 -9.76 -16.87 -6.46
N ASN A 89 -8.81 -17.78 -6.22
CA ASN A 89 -9.06 -19.03 -5.51
C ASN A 89 -8.83 -18.89 -4.00
N ALA A 90 -7.88 -18.05 -3.60
CA ALA A 90 -7.60 -17.79 -2.19
C ALA A 90 -6.98 -16.39 -2.00
N VAL A 91 -7.06 -15.90 -0.76
CA VAL A 91 -6.52 -14.59 -0.37
C VAL A 91 -5.82 -14.70 0.97
N VAL A 92 -4.66 -14.08 1.07
CA VAL A 92 -3.93 -13.89 2.34
C VAL A 92 -3.85 -12.40 2.64
N LEU A 93 -4.35 -11.98 3.79
CA LEU A 93 -4.27 -10.60 4.26
C LEU A 93 -3.34 -10.55 5.48
N SER A 94 -2.27 -9.78 5.39
CA SER A 94 -1.27 -9.62 6.44
C SER A 94 -1.21 -8.16 6.90
N GLY A 95 -1.13 -7.93 8.21
CA GLY A 95 -1.03 -6.58 8.77
C GLY A 95 -2.18 -5.66 8.35
N SER A 96 -3.39 -6.23 8.16
CA SER A 96 -4.56 -5.47 7.71
C SER A 96 -4.99 -4.48 8.78
N PRO A 97 -5.06 -3.17 8.47
CA PRO A 97 -5.58 -2.20 9.42
C PRO A 97 -7.03 -2.50 9.79
N SER A 98 -7.35 -2.29 11.06
CA SER A 98 -8.72 -2.37 11.57
C SER A 98 -9.57 -1.18 11.08
N ASP A 99 -10.87 -1.28 11.28
CA ASP A 99 -11.78 -0.15 11.03
C ASP A 99 -11.38 1.06 11.89
N ASN A 100 -11.36 2.23 11.25
CA ASN A 100 -11.04 3.49 11.90
C ASN A 100 -12.27 4.41 11.89
N GLN A 101 -12.93 4.51 13.03
CA GLN A 101 -14.12 5.36 13.21
C GLN A 101 -13.85 6.83 12.86
N LEU A 102 -12.60 7.29 12.95
CA LEU A 102 -12.19 8.64 12.59
C LEU A 102 -11.93 8.83 11.08
N ALA A 103 -11.96 7.78 10.28
CA ALA A 103 -11.67 7.86 8.84
C ALA A 103 -12.60 8.83 8.11
N ALA A 104 -13.90 8.86 8.45
CA ALA A 104 -14.85 9.78 7.85
C ALA A 104 -14.52 11.25 8.18
N PHE A 105 -14.11 11.52 9.40
CA PHE A 105 -13.65 12.85 9.82
C PHE A 105 -12.34 13.21 9.09
N GLY A 106 -11.37 12.30 9.05
CA GLY A 106 -10.12 12.47 8.32
C GLY A 106 -10.34 12.80 6.84
N LYS A 107 -11.23 12.10 6.17
CA LYS A 107 -11.59 12.37 4.76
C LYS A 107 -12.21 13.77 4.58
N ARG A 108 -13.06 14.24 5.50
CA ARG A 108 -13.61 15.61 5.44
C ARG A 108 -12.52 16.66 5.60
N LEU A 109 -11.61 16.46 6.56
CA LEU A 109 -10.47 17.34 6.79
C LEU A 109 -9.55 17.41 5.57
N ILE A 110 -9.21 16.25 4.97
CA ILE A 110 -8.39 16.18 3.76
C ILE A 110 -9.05 16.95 2.60
N ARG A 111 -10.36 16.76 2.38
CA ARG A 111 -11.09 17.53 1.34
C ARG A 111 -11.03 19.04 1.58
N PHE A 112 -11.22 19.47 2.82
CA PHE A 112 -11.13 20.88 3.17
C PHE A 112 -9.72 21.43 2.90
N MET A 113 -8.69 20.72 3.32
CA MET A 113 -7.30 21.12 3.04
C MET A 113 -6.99 21.16 1.55
N ALA A 114 -7.52 20.21 0.77
CA ALA A 114 -7.28 20.13 -0.66
C ALA A 114 -7.88 21.32 -1.43
N LEU A 115 -8.93 21.98 -0.92
CA LEU A 115 -9.49 23.21 -1.50
C LEU A 115 -8.49 24.37 -1.52
N PHE A 116 -7.60 24.45 -0.51
CA PHE A 116 -6.65 25.55 -0.36
C PHE A 116 -5.22 25.19 -0.79
N ARG A 117 -4.84 23.91 -0.67
CA ARG A 117 -3.47 23.44 -0.90
C ARG A 117 -3.33 22.56 -2.13
N GLY A 118 -4.44 22.11 -2.72
CA GLY A 118 -4.45 21.14 -3.80
C GLY A 118 -4.23 19.70 -3.33
N TRP A 119 -4.57 18.75 -4.19
CA TRP A 119 -4.53 17.31 -3.90
C TRP A 119 -3.12 16.74 -3.79
N ASN A 120 -2.12 17.40 -4.38
CA ASN A 120 -0.71 16.98 -4.33
C ASN A 120 0.03 17.43 -3.06
N TYR A 121 -0.63 18.22 -2.22
CA TYR A 121 -0.03 18.68 -0.97
C TYR A 121 0.24 17.49 -0.03
N ARG A 122 1.43 17.45 0.55
CA ARG A 122 1.85 16.48 1.57
C ARG A 122 1.71 17.12 2.93
N SER A 123 0.80 16.62 3.74
CA SER A 123 0.49 17.20 5.05
C SER A 123 1.14 16.42 6.18
N PRO A 124 2.12 17.00 6.90
CA PRO A 124 2.70 16.35 8.08
C PRO A 124 1.67 16.07 9.17
N MET A 125 0.63 16.91 9.25
CA MET A 125 -0.47 16.73 10.21
C MET A 125 -1.28 15.47 9.88
N ILE A 126 -1.65 15.26 8.61
CA ILE A 126 -2.40 14.07 8.19
C ILE A 126 -1.53 12.82 8.34
N GLU A 127 -0.26 12.89 7.94
CA GLU A 127 0.70 11.80 8.14
C GLU A 127 0.76 11.38 9.61
N LYS A 128 0.96 12.33 10.52
CA LYS A 128 1.01 12.06 11.96
C LYS A 128 -0.31 11.49 12.51
N MET A 129 -1.45 11.89 11.96
CA MET A 129 -2.75 11.31 12.33
C MET A 129 -2.85 9.84 11.91
N VAL A 130 -2.30 9.47 10.76
CA VAL A 130 -2.37 8.11 10.20
C VAL A 130 -1.29 7.22 10.81
N ASN A 131 -0.03 7.65 10.82
CA ASN A 131 1.12 6.84 11.21
C ASN A 131 1.44 6.93 12.71
N GLY A 132 1.11 8.05 13.36
CA GLY A 132 1.42 8.29 14.77
C GLY A 132 0.95 7.21 15.74
N PRO A 133 -0.24 6.61 15.60
CA PRO A 133 -0.66 5.48 16.41
C PRO A 133 0.25 4.26 16.32
N PHE A 134 0.86 4.01 15.16
CA PHE A 134 1.82 2.92 14.95
C PHE A 134 3.20 3.26 15.51
N GLU A 135 3.62 4.51 15.41
CA GLU A 135 4.92 4.99 15.88
C GLU A 135 4.99 5.10 17.41
N LYS A 136 3.89 5.51 18.04
CA LYS A 136 3.82 5.82 19.47
C LYS A 136 4.41 4.75 20.40
N PRO A 137 4.15 3.43 20.22
CA PRO A 137 4.72 2.38 21.06
C PRO A 137 6.26 2.32 20.99
N PHE A 138 6.84 2.74 19.88
CA PHE A 138 8.27 2.62 19.55
C PHE A 138 9.07 3.92 19.74
N MET A 139 8.41 5.01 20.14
CA MET A 139 9.07 6.33 20.30
C MET A 139 10.27 6.30 21.27
N LYS A 140 10.23 5.42 22.25
CA LYS A 140 11.33 5.28 23.25
C LYS A 140 12.61 4.70 22.64
N GLU A 141 12.54 4.06 21.51
CA GLU A 141 13.68 3.45 20.82
C GLU A 141 14.54 4.50 20.09
N GLY A 142 14.00 5.69 19.83
CA GLY A 142 14.70 6.77 19.12
C GLY A 142 15.02 6.44 17.65
N ILE A 143 14.42 5.40 17.09
CA ILE A 143 14.65 4.94 15.72
C ILE A 143 13.42 5.30 14.88
N VAL A 144 13.65 6.04 13.81
CA VAL A 144 12.58 6.39 12.85
C VAL A 144 12.05 5.11 12.20
N ASN A 145 10.72 5.01 12.05
CA ASN A 145 10.06 3.84 11.47
C ASN A 145 10.33 2.50 12.19
N ALA A 146 10.71 2.52 13.47
CA ALA A 146 10.98 1.30 14.26
C ALA A 146 9.79 0.32 14.30
N TRP A 147 8.58 0.79 14.08
CA TRP A 147 7.34 0.00 14.07
C TRP A 147 7.19 -0.93 12.86
N ILE A 148 7.98 -0.71 11.78
CA ILE A 148 7.86 -1.46 10.51
C ILE A 148 8.37 -2.89 10.64
N CYS A 149 9.48 -3.08 11.38
CA CYS A 149 10.11 -4.38 11.55
C CYS A 149 10.86 -4.47 12.88
N SER A 150 10.88 -5.66 13.48
CA SER A 150 11.70 -5.93 14.68
C SER A 150 13.20 -6.05 14.36
N ASP A 151 13.55 -6.36 13.12
CA ASP A 151 14.91 -6.38 12.63
C ASP A 151 15.37 -4.96 12.29
N ARG A 152 16.40 -4.48 13.02
CA ARG A 152 16.88 -3.10 12.90
C ARG A 152 17.64 -2.84 11.61
N ASP A 153 18.31 -3.83 11.07
CA ASP A 153 19.02 -3.70 9.78
C ASP A 153 18.00 -3.47 8.66
N VAL A 154 16.88 -4.18 8.70
CA VAL A 154 15.75 -3.97 7.76
C VAL A 154 15.13 -2.57 7.89
N VAL A 155 14.99 -2.05 9.12
CA VAL A 155 14.49 -0.68 9.35
C VAL A 155 15.48 0.35 8.81
N GLU A 156 16.78 0.12 9.01
CA GLU A 156 17.82 1.02 8.51
C GLU A 156 17.85 1.03 6.97
N GLU A 157 17.78 -0.13 6.32
CA GLU A 157 17.65 -0.24 4.85
C GLU A 157 16.41 0.51 4.36
N TYR A 158 15.25 0.32 5.03
CA TYR A 158 14.02 1.04 4.71
C TYR A 158 14.17 2.55 4.80
N ASN A 159 14.85 3.06 5.84
CA ASN A 159 15.03 4.49 6.05
C ASN A 159 16.03 5.13 5.06
N LYS A 160 16.91 4.33 4.46
CA LYS A 160 17.88 4.77 3.44
C LYS A 160 17.28 4.77 2.03
N ASP A 161 16.21 4.01 1.79
CA ASP A 161 15.58 3.88 0.49
C ASP A 161 14.70 5.12 0.20
N PRO A 162 15.00 5.93 -0.83
CA PRO A 162 14.22 7.12 -1.17
C PRO A 162 12.78 6.81 -1.65
N LEU A 163 12.50 5.56 -2.01
CA LEU A 163 11.17 5.09 -2.40
C LEU A 163 10.34 4.59 -1.21
N CYS A 164 10.94 4.53 -0.01
CA CYS A 164 10.30 4.10 1.22
C CYS A 164 10.05 5.27 2.18
N GLY A 165 9.10 5.12 3.12
CA GLY A 165 8.82 6.13 4.15
C GLY A 165 8.28 7.46 3.63
N VAL A 166 7.71 7.48 2.44
CA VAL A 166 7.23 8.70 1.79
C VAL A 166 5.91 9.15 2.39
N THR A 167 5.82 10.42 2.76
CA THR A 167 4.54 11.04 3.10
C THR A 167 3.63 11.08 1.88
N PHE A 168 2.46 10.49 1.97
CA PHE A 168 1.49 10.51 0.87
C PHE A 168 0.95 11.92 0.63
N THR A 169 0.50 12.17 -0.58
CA THR A 169 -0.28 13.36 -0.91
C THR A 169 -1.66 13.31 -0.25
N LEU A 170 -2.37 14.44 -0.19
CA LEU A 170 -3.78 14.43 0.27
C LEU A 170 -4.63 13.47 -0.57
N ASN A 171 -4.34 13.34 -1.87
CA ASN A 171 -4.98 12.36 -2.74
C ASN A 171 -4.75 10.91 -2.25
N GLY A 172 -3.50 10.56 -1.93
CA GLY A 172 -3.16 9.23 -1.46
C GLY A 172 -3.83 8.88 -0.12
N TYR A 173 -3.84 9.82 0.84
CA TYR A 173 -4.53 9.60 2.11
C TYR A 173 -6.06 9.57 1.97
N TYR A 174 -6.62 10.23 0.97
CA TYR A 174 -8.07 10.25 0.73
C TYR A 174 -8.58 8.98 0.07
N ALA A 175 -7.77 8.34 -0.74
CA ALA A 175 -8.12 7.14 -1.48
C ALA A 175 -8.49 5.97 -0.56
#